data_16f798866cbfb9eb8d68e6e626e74cd8
#
_entry.id   16f798866cbfb9eb8d68e6e626e74cd8
#
_cell.length_a   1.000
_cell.length_b   1.000
_cell.length_c   1.000
_cell.angle_alpha   90.00
_cell.angle_beta   90.00
_cell.angle_gamma   90.00
#
_symmetry.space_group_name_H-M   'P 1'
#
loop_
_entity.id
_entity.type
_entity.pdbx_description
1 polymer ?
#
loop_
_entity_poly.entity_id
_entity_poly.type
_entity_poly.pdbx_seq_one_letter_code
_entity_poly.pdbx_strand_id
1 'polypeptide(L)'
;MLSLQSDTYPRLRITDPDEIRRLIAEHGRWWHEIELAPGIVTPGDDSNRMKLPILDSLGFARDMNGKRALDIGCSDGYFSFEMERRGAQVIAIDFVPEKYSGFATARKILDSRVEYRMENIYNLAPQTFGVFDVVLFLGVLYHLRKPLAALDAIRSVMKPGAQLFAGTMMIDEYFLLPDGRVTTLDQVNPLLKGVPLWQAYPGGSLNGDFTNCFAPNRRALEAALDEAQFRVDETRTVSMGGYARATAIIDPRTAKYQTLDARLEKTAFDPTVPYFLDEEGAVQTVTGRRSDHRSFPHVKNPWWKFWNRKRQ
;
A
#
# COMPACT_ATOMS: atom_id res chain seq x y z
N MET A 1 -10.45 10.00 23.10
CA MET A 1 -8.98 10.13 23.23
C MET A 1 -8.47 8.84 23.80
N LEU A 2 -8.02 7.92 22.96
CA LEU A 2 -7.20 6.80 23.39
C LEU A 2 -5.77 7.33 23.42
N SER A 3 -5.29 7.68 24.60
CA SER A 3 -3.88 7.93 24.82
C SER A 3 -3.15 6.62 24.49
N LEU A 4 -2.24 6.66 23.55
CA LEU A 4 -1.25 5.61 23.39
C LEU A 4 -0.44 5.62 24.69
N GLN A 5 -0.74 4.67 25.59
CA GLN A 5 -0.06 4.59 26.87
C GLN A 5 1.41 4.28 26.62
N SER A 6 2.27 5.03 27.29
CA SER A 6 3.72 5.11 27.19
C SER A 6 4.51 3.81 27.45
N ASP A 7 3.83 2.68 27.68
CA ASP A 7 4.49 1.45 28.14
C ASP A 7 4.99 0.53 27.01
N THR A 8 4.80 0.92 25.74
CA THR A 8 4.99 0.01 24.60
C THR A 8 6.14 0.38 23.65
N TYR A 9 6.70 1.57 23.72
CA TYR A 9 7.98 1.86 23.06
C TYR A 9 9.10 1.79 24.11
N PRO A 10 9.89 0.72 24.14
CA PRO A 10 11.02 0.63 25.06
C PRO A 10 12.12 1.59 24.58
N ARG A 11 12.16 2.76 25.17
CA ARG A 11 13.19 3.77 25.04
C ARG A 11 13.16 4.56 23.73
N LEU A 12 12.61 5.76 23.81
CA LEU A 12 12.94 6.80 22.83
C LEU A 12 14.46 6.98 22.83
N ARG A 13 15.12 6.81 21.70
CA ARG A 13 16.54 7.13 21.55
C ARG A 13 16.79 8.63 21.70
N ILE A 14 15.80 9.42 21.28
CA ILE A 14 15.78 10.87 21.41
C ILE A 14 14.61 11.21 22.35
N THR A 15 14.91 11.80 23.49
CA THR A 15 13.93 12.12 24.53
C THR A 15 13.65 13.62 24.67
N ASP A 16 14.50 14.46 24.07
CA ASP A 16 14.31 15.91 24.08
C ASP A 16 13.16 16.30 23.15
N PRO A 17 12.04 16.87 23.66
CA PRO A 17 10.91 17.26 22.85
C PRO A 17 11.24 18.28 21.77
N ASP A 18 12.16 19.20 22.01
CA ASP A 18 12.50 20.25 21.06
C ASP A 18 13.37 19.68 19.93
N GLU A 19 14.24 18.73 20.23
CA GLU A 19 14.97 17.99 19.20
C GLU A 19 14.03 17.15 18.32
N ILE A 20 13.04 16.48 18.93
CA ILE A 20 12.02 15.72 18.17
C ILE A 20 11.23 16.64 17.22
N ARG A 21 10.75 17.78 17.73
CA ARG A 21 10.03 18.77 16.88
C ARG A 21 10.91 19.30 15.75
N ARG A 22 12.20 19.56 16.03
CA ARG A 22 13.15 20.01 15.02
C ARG A 22 13.34 18.95 13.92
N LEU A 23 13.54 17.68 14.29
CA LEU A 23 13.69 16.59 13.32
C LEU A 23 12.44 16.37 12.46
N ILE A 24 11.25 16.50 13.04
CA ILE A 24 9.98 16.44 12.31
C ILE A 24 9.90 17.57 11.28
N ALA A 25 10.24 18.80 11.70
CA ALA A 25 10.20 19.98 10.84
C ALA A 25 11.26 19.94 9.73
N GLU A 26 12.48 19.45 10.01
CA GLU A 26 13.56 19.31 9.04
C GLU A 26 13.25 18.29 7.95
N HIS A 27 12.52 17.21 8.27
CA HIS A 27 12.06 16.27 7.25
C HIS A 27 11.04 16.91 6.31
N GLY A 28 10.17 17.79 6.82
CA GLY A 28 9.21 18.58 6.08
C GLY A 28 7.92 17.83 5.79
N ARG A 29 7.87 16.97 4.77
CA ARG A 29 6.62 16.31 4.36
C ARG A 29 6.45 14.94 5.02
N TRP A 30 5.29 14.75 5.69
CA TRP A 30 4.85 13.49 6.27
C TRP A 30 3.55 13.03 5.60
N TRP A 31 3.42 11.75 5.43
CA TRP A 31 2.19 11.15 4.89
C TRP A 31 1.21 10.82 6.01
N HIS A 32 1.71 10.25 7.10
CA HIS A 32 0.90 9.85 8.23
C HIS A 32 1.08 10.77 9.44
N GLU A 33 0.01 10.89 10.24
CA GLU A 33 0.08 11.41 11.60
C GLU A 33 0.64 10.31 12.52
N ILE A 34 1.91 10.42 12.92
CA ILE A 34 2.59 9.48 13.81
C ILE A 34 2.89 10.20 15.13
N GLU A 35 2.41 9.67 16.24
CA GLU A 35 2.84 10.15 17.56
C GLU A 35 4.24 9.58 17.86
N LEU A 36 5.27 10.42 17.71
CA LEU A 36 6.66 10.04 17.92
C LEU A 36 7.14 10.20 19.36
N ALA A 37 6.44 10.99 20.15
CA ALA A 37 6.57 11.12 21.60
C ALA A 37 5.24 11.60 22.18
N PRO A 38 5.01 11.51 23.51
CA PRO A 38 3.75 11.95 24.10
C PRO A 38 3.36 13.37 23.69
N GLY A 39 2.27 13.50 22.93
CA GLY A 39 1.76 14.78 22.42
C GLY A 39 2.57 15.42 21.29
N ILE A 40 3.57 14.73 20.73
CA ILE A 40 4.34 15.21 19.58
C ILE A 40 4.01 14.32 18.37
N VAL A 41 3.23 14.87 17.45
CA VAL A 41 2.68 14.18 16.28
C VAL A 41 3.23 14.77 15.00
N THR A 42 3.53 13.95 14.01
CA THR A 42 3.93 14.41 12.68
C THR A 42 2.76 15.08 11.95
N PRO A 43 3.00 16.10 11.10
CA PRO A 43 1.95 16.80 10.38
C PRO A 43 1.53 16.05 9.12
N GLY A 44 1.05 14.81 9.26
CA GLY A 44 0.63 13.98 8.14
C GLY A 44 -0.63 14.50 7.44
N ASP A 45 -0.71 14.24 6.13
CA ASP A 45 -1.86 14.61 5.29
C ASP A 45 -2.99 13.57 5.37
N ASP A 46 -2.71 12.35 5.84
CA ASP A 46 -3.66 11.25 5.91
C ASP A 46 -3.96 10.86 7.37
N SER A 47 -5.23 10.71 7.68
CA SER A 47 -5.65 10.35 9.02
C SER A 47 -5.67 8.84 9.22
N ASN A 48 -4.66 8.30 9.90
CA ASN A 48 -4.61 6.89 10.32
C ASN A 48 -5.67 6.53 11.35
N ARG A 49 -6.25 7.56 11.99
CA ARG A 49 -7.32 7.37 12.99
C ARG A 49 -8.52 6.64 12.44
N MET A 50 -8.72 6.65 11.11
CA MET A 50 -9.79 5.89 10.46
C MET A 50 -9.34 4.51 10.01
N LYS A 51 -8.10 4.35 9.54
CA LYS A 51 -7.60 3.09 8.97
C LYS A 51 -7.38 2.01 10.03
N LEU A 52 -6.73 2.36 11.14
CA LEU A 52 -6.43 1.39 12.18
C LEU A 52 -7.69 0.79 12.82
N PRO A 53 -8.74 1.56 13.18
CA PRO A 53 -10.02 0.99 13.63
C PRO A 53 -10.68 0.08 12.59
N ILE A 54 -10.54 0.35 11.28
CA ILE A 54 -11.05 -0.54 10.24
C ILE A 54 -10.28 -1.86 10.25
N LEU A 55 -8.95 -1.83 10.32
CA LEU A 55 -8.13 -3.04 10.41
C LEU A 55 -8.43 -3.83 11.68
N ASP A 56 -8.54 -3.17 12.84
CA ASP A 56 -8.91 -3.81 14.11
C ASP A 56 -10.28 -4.48 14.00
N SER A 57 -11.25 -3.84 13.35
CA SER A 57 -12.58 -4.42 13.12
C SER A 57 -12.57 -5.60 12.15
N LEU A 58 -11.55 -5.70 11.29
CA LEU A 58 -11.29 -6.85 10.43
C LEU A 58 -10.47 -7.94 11.15
N GLY A 59 -10.17 -7.79 12.43
CA GLY A 59 -9.43 -8.76 13.22
C GLY A 59 -7.90 -8.62 13.13
N PHE A 60 -7.41 -7.41 12.86
CA PHE A 60 -5.98 -7.11 12.95
C PHE A 60 -5.51 -7.32 14.40
N ALA A 61 -4.61 -8.29 14.61
CA ALA A 61 -4.28 -8.78 15.93
C ALA A 61 -3.66 -7.69 16.80
N ARG A 62 -4.12 -7.57 18.06
CA ARG A 62 -3.54 -6.65 19.05
C ARG A 62 -2.26 -7.18 19.66
N ASP A 63 -2.09 -8.49 19.73
CA ASP A 63 -0.86 -9.17 20.14
C ASP A 63 -0.26 -9.90 18.94
N MET A 64 0.94 -9.50 18.57
CA MET A 64 1.70 -10.06 17.45
C MET A 64 3.04 -10.65 17.93
N ASN A 65 3.17 -10.94 19.22
CA ASN A 65 4.39 -11.56 19.76
C ASN A 65 4.75 -12.84 18.99
N GLY A 66 6.02 -12.94 18.58
CA GLY A 66 6.54 -14.07 17.81
C GLY A 66 6.07 -14.14 16.35
N LYS A 67 5.29 -13.17 15.87
CA LYS A 67 4.90 -13.08 14.47
C LYS A 67 5.94 -12.35 13.64
N ARG A 68 6.12 -12.79 12.39
CA ARG A 68 6.83 -12.03 11.36
C ARG A 68 5.82 -11.30 10.50
N ALA A 69 6.01 -10.01 10.33
CA ALA A 69 5.10 -9.16 9.58
C ALA A 69 5.84 -8.44 8.44
N LEU A 70 5.12 -8.20 7.34
CA LEU A 70 5.58 -7.43 6.19
C LEU A 70 4.63 -6.26 5.96
N ASP A 71 5.18 -5.06 5.85
CA ASP A 71 4.46 -3.84 5.47
C ASP A 71 4.90 -3.42 4.05
N ILE A 72 3.97 -3.42 3.10
CA ILE A 72 4.23 -3.16 1.70
C ILE A 72 3.73 -1.77 1.32
N GLY A 73 4.64 -0.90 0.84
CA GLY A 73 4.36 0.51 0.60
C GLY A 73 4.25 1.27 1.92
N CYS A 74 5.22 1.03 2.80
CA CYS A 74 5.18 1.49 4.20
C CYS A 74 5.24 3.02 4.36
N SER A 75 5.65 3.77 3.34
CA SER A 75 5.80 5.22 3.37
C SER A 75 6.67 5.66 4.58
N ASP A 76 6.13 6.47 5.49
CA ASP A 76 6.81 6.94 6.71
C ASP A 76 6.68 6.00 7.92
N GLY A 77 6.05 4.82 7.74
CA GLY A 77 6.17 3.69 8.64
C GLY A 77 5.11 3.55 9.72
N TYR A 78 4.02 4.31 9.69
CA TYR A 78 2.98 4.25 10.73
C TYR A 78 2.55 2.82 11.07
N PHE A 79 2.17 2.03 10.06
CA PHE A 79 1.71 0.66 10.28
C PHE A 79 2.83 -0.30 10.65
N SER A 80 4.04 -0.06 10.11
CA SER A 80 5.23 -0.83 10.47
C SER A 80 5.54 -0.70 11.97
N PHE A 81 5.55 0.53 12.50
CA PHE A 81 5.80 0.77 13.92
C PHE A 81 4.64 0.29 14.79
N GLU A 82 3.40 0.36 14.32
CA GLU A 82 2.25 -0.19 15.03
C GLU A 82 2.33 -1.71 15.15
N MET A 83 2.74 -2.43 14.09
CA MET A 83 2.96 -3.88 14.17
C MET A 83 4.11 -4.23 15.11
N GLU A 84 5.21 -3.47 15.08
CA GLU A 84 6.32 -3.65 16.04
C GLU A 84 5.85 -3.41 17.48
N ARG A 85 5.09 -2.36 17.73
CA ARG A 85 4.50 -2.06 19.04
C ARG A 85 3.61 -3.20 19.55
N ARG A 86 2.93 -3.92 18.64
CA ARG A 86 2.14 -5.12 18.95
C ARG A 86 2.98 -6.39 19.11
N GLY A 87 4.32 -6.29 19.00
CA GLY A 87 5.28 -7.37 19.26
C GLY A 87 5.76 -8.14 18.03
N ALA A 88 5.41 -7.72 16.81
CA ALA A 88 5.88 -8.37 15.59
C ALA A 88 7.35 -8.06 15.29
N GLN A 89 8.01 -9.00 14.61
CA GLN A 89 9.24 -8.74 13.86
C GLN A 89 8.86 -8.23 12.47
N VAL A 90 9.15 -6.97 12.17
CA VAL A 90 8.63 -6.29 10.98
C VAL A 90 9.73 -6.06 9.95
N ILE A 91 9.45 -6.43 8.69
CA ILE A 91 10.12 -5.91 7.51
C ILE A 91 9.17 -4.93 6.82
N ALA A 92 9.66 -3.75 6.50
CA ALA A 92 8.95 -2.72 5.77
C ALA A 92 9.60 -2.54 4.39
N ILE A 93 8.80 -2.53 3.33
CA ILE A 93 9.30 -2.28 1.97
C ILE A 93 8.61 -1.08 1.33
N ASP A 94 9.38 -0.31 0.59
CA ASP A 94 8.88 0.73 -0.29
C ASP A 94 9.81 0.87 -1.50
N PHE A 95 9.33 1.45 -2.61
CA PHE A 95 10.15 1.73 -3.77
C PHE A 95 10.97 3.04 -3.63
N VAL A 96 10.67 3.84 -2.60
CA VAL A 96 11.34 5.11 -2.28
C VAL A 96 12.39 4.87 -1.19
N PRO A 97 13.60 5.45 -1.26
CA PRO A 97 14.56 5.37 -0.16
C PRO A 97 13.99 5.94 1.15
N GLU A 98 14.23 5.27 2.29
CA GLU A 98 13.66 5.62 3.61
C GLU A 98 13.87 7.10 4.03
N LYS A 99 14.96 7.72 3.55
CA LYS A 99 15.28 9.12 3.85
C LYS A 99 14.34 10.14 3.20
N TYR A 100 13.53 9.72 2.22
CA TYR A 100 12.60 10.61 1.51
C TYR A 100 11.15 10.49 2.01
N SER A 101 10.85 9.52 2.87
CA SER A 101 9.50 9.23 3.35
C SER A 101 9.26 9.53 4.84
N GLY A 102 10.20 10.10 5.56
CA GLY A 102 10.09 10.29 7.01
C GLY A 102 10.40 9.03 7.82
N PHE A 103 10.44 7.85 7.20
CA PHE A 103 10.65 6.57 7.88
C PHE A 103 11.94 6.55 8.72
N ALA A 104 13.07 6.98 8.12
CA ALA A 104 14.36 7.01 8.82
C ALA A 104 14.32 7.91 10.07
N THR A 105 13.65 9.06 9.98
CA THR A 105 13.49 10.00 11.09
C THR A 105 12.62 9.41 12.19
N ALA A 106 11.46 8.85 11.84
CA ALA A 106 10.57 8.20 12.80
C ALA A 106 11.26 7.00 13.49
N ARG A 107 11.90 6.13 12.72
CA ARG A 107 12.64 4.97 13.23
C ARG A 107 13.73 5.38 14.23
N LYS A 108 14.47 6.46 13.92
CA LYS A 108 15.51 6.99 14.81
C LYS A 108 14.92 7.51 16.12
N ILE A 109 13.83 8.26 16.09
CA ILE A 109 13.17 8.82 17.28
C ILE A 109 12.60 7.70 18.15
N LEU A 110 11.90 6.75 17.53
CA LEU A 110 11.24 5.63 18.22
C LEU A 110 12.21 4.52 18.69
N ASP A 111 13.50 4.59 18.34
CA ASP A 111 14.48 3.49 18.53
C ASP A 111 13.94 2.14 17.99
N SER A 112 13.23 2.22 16.87
CA SER A 112 12.54 1.08 16.26
C SER A 112 13.53 0.13 15.58
N ARG A 113 13.25 -1.17 15.66
CA ARG A 113 14.02 -2.27 15.05
C ARG A 113 13.44 -2.72 13.72
N VAL A 114 12.41 -2.06 13.21
CA VAL A 114 11.82 -2.37 11.90
C VAL A 114 12.92 -2.31 10.84
N GLU A 115 13.04 -3.40 10.11
CA GLU A 115 13.97 -3.48 8.97
C GLU A 115 13.34 -2.82 7.75
N TYR A 116 13.95 -1.75 7.25
CA TYR A 116 13.51 -1.11 6.00
C TYR A 116 14.30 -1.65 4.82
N ARG A 117 13.60 -1.99 3.73
CA ARG A 117 14.20 -2.34 2.44
C ARG A 117 13.58 -1.50 1.33
N MET A 118 14.41 -0.80 0.57
CA MET A 118 13.97 -0.21 -0.69
C MET A 118 13.85 -1.33 -1.72
N GLU A 119 12.62 -1.74 -2.01
CA GLU A 119 12.38 -2.91 -2.84
C GLU A 119 11.12 -2.78 -3.70
N ASN A 120 11.14 -3.42 -4.84
CA ASN A 120 9.95 -3.55 -5.68
C ASN A 120 9.12 -4.75 -5.24
N ILE A 121 7.81 -4.56 -5.10
CA ILE A 121 6.88 -5.63 -4.69
C ILE A 121 6.99 -6.89 -5.56
N TYR A 122 7.28 -6.75 -6.84
CA TYR A 122 7.41 -7.89 -7.77
C TYR A 122 8.66 -8.74 -7.53
N ASN A 123 9.61 -8.27 -6.71
CA ASN A 123 10.82 -9.02 -6.33
C ASN A 123 10.66 -9.80 -5.02
N LEU A 124 9.46 -9.78 -4.42
CA LEU A 124 9.19 -10.57 -3.23
C LEU A 124 9.39 -12.05 -3.54
N ALA A 125 10.29 -12.69 -2.79
CA ALA A 125 10.59 -14.12 -2.93
C ALA A 125 10.95 -14.72 -1.56
N PRO A 126 10.52 -15.95 -1.26
CA PRO A 126 10.80 -16.57 0.04
C PRO A 126 12.30 -16.80 0.31
N GLN A 127 13.12 -16.88 -0.74
CA GLN A 127 14.58 -17.03 -0.62
C GLN A 127 15.25 -15.78 -0.04
N THR A 128 14.72 -14.60 -0.31
CA THR A 128 15.28 -13.30 0.13
C THR A 128 14.57 -12.72 1.32
N PHE A 129 13.28 -12.96 1.45
CA PHE A 129 12.44 -12.39 2.50
C PHE A 129 12.04 -13.38 3.58
N GLY A 130 12.15 -14.70 3.33
CA GLY A 130 11.52 -15.72 4.14
C GLY A 130 10.00 -15.68 3.98
N VAL A 131 9.28 -16.14 5.01
CA VAL A 131 7.82 -16.18 4.99
C VAL A 131 7.24 -15.46 6.21
N PHE A 132 6.05 -14.87 6.03
CA PHE A 132 5.38 -14.01 6.99
C PHE A 132 4.09 -14.63 7.52
N ASP A 133 3.72 -14.23 8.74
CA ASP A 133 2.45 -14.57 9.40
C ASP A 133 1.36 -13.52 9.10
N VAL A 134 1.78 -12.26 8.89
CA VAL A 134 0.88 -11.13 8.62
C VAL A 134 1.51 -10.26 7.55
N VAL A 135 0.71 -9.85 6.55
CA VAL A 135 1.13 -8.89 5.53
C VAL A 135 0.12 -7.76 5.46
N LEU A 136 0.62 -6.52 5.49
CA LEU A 136 -0.15 -5.32 5.17
C LEU A 136 0.16 -4.87 3.74
N PHE A 137 -0.89 -4.60 2.98
CA PHE A 137 -0.83 -4.12 1.61
C PHE A 137 -1.87 -3.01 1.43
N LEU A 138 -1.54 -1.84 1.96
CA LEU A 138 -2.47 -0.73 2.14
C LEU A 138 -2.11 0.45 1.25
N GLY A 139 -3.03 0.87 0.38
CA GLY A 139 -2.85 2.05 -0.46
C GLY A 139 -1.89 1.87 -1.64
N VAL A 140 -1.60 0.63 -2.06
CA VAL A 140 -0.60 0.33 -3.09
C VAL A 140 -1.20 -0.27 -4.35
N LEU A 141 -2.21 -1.12 -4.23
CA LEU A 141 -2.74 -1.92 -5.35
C LEU A 141 -3.11 -1.05 -6.57
N TYR A 142 -3.75 0.09 -6.34
CA TYR A 142 -4.20 0.98 -7.42
C TYR A 142 -3.06 1.72 -8.15
N HIS A 143 -1.84 1.71 -7.60
CA HIS A 143 -0.65 2.23 -8.28
C HIS A 143 0.03 1.19 -9.16
N LEU A 144 -0.36 -0.08 -9.08
CA LEU A 144 0.34 -1.16 -9.75
C LEU A 144 -0.21 -1.41 -11.16
N ARG A 145 0.69 -1.53 -12.13
CA ARG A 145 0.33 -1.86 -13.51
C ARG A 145 0.06 -3.35 -13.71
N LYS A 146 0.56 -4.21 -12.81
CA LYS A 146 0.38 -5.67 -12.81
C LYS A 146 -0.15 -6.12 -11.44
N PRO A 147 -1.39 -5.77 -11.08
CA PRO A 147 -1.91 -6.03 -9.74
C PRO A 147 -1.96 -7.51 -9.38
N LEU A 148 -2.29 -8.41 -10.32
CA LEU A 148 -2.32 -9.85 -10.07
C LEU A 148 -0.93 -10.41 -9.77
N ALA A 149 0.08 -10.03 -10.54
CA ALA A 149 1.46 -10.43 -10.29
C ALA A 149 1.98 -9.98 -8.92
N ALA A 150 1.52 -8.82 -8.43
CA ALA A 150 1.84 -8.37 -7.09
C ALA A 150 1.19 -9.25 -6.01
N LEU A 151 -0.07 -9.66 -6.20
CA LEU A 151 -0.74 -10.58 -5.28
C LEU A 151 -0.07 -11.95 -5.25
N ASP A 152 0.38 -12.46 -6.39
CA ASP A 152 1.16 -13.71 -6.47
C ASP A 152 2.49 -13.59 -5.73
N ALA A 153 3.20 -12.48 -5.91
CA ALA A 153 4.45 -12.19 -5.20
C ALA A 153 4.23 -12.10 -3.67
N ILE A 154 3.18 -11.43 -3.23
CA ILE A 154 2.79 -11.39 -1.81
C ILE A 154 2.49 -12.80 -1.31
N ARG A 155 1.68 -13.56 -2.06
CA ARG A 155 1.29 -14.91 -1.66
C ARG A 155 2.51 -15.84 -1.51
N SER A 156 3.53 -15.68 -2.35
CA SER A 156 4.76 -16.50 -2.33
C SER A 156 5.54 -16.37 -1.01
N VAL A 157 5.45 -15.23 -0.33
CA VAL A 157 6.15 -14.95 0.94
C VAL A 157 5.24 -15.11 2.16
N MET A 158 4.09 -15.74 2.03
CA MET A 158 3.17 -15.96 3.14
C MET A 158 3.05 -17.45 3.51
N LYS A 159 3.06 -17.71 4.82
CA LYS A 159 2.78 -19.07 5.33
C LYS A 159 1.34 -19.46 4.98
N PRO A 160 1.03 -20.73 4.77
CA PRO A 160 -0.34 -21.21 4.78
C PRO A 160 -1.04 -20.80 6.09
N GLY A 161 -2.24 -20.21 6.01
CA GLY A 161 -2.98 -19.69 7.17
C GLY A 161 -2.58 -18.28 7.60
N ALA A 162 -1.55 -17.67 6.98
CA ALA A 162 -1.16 -16.28 7.23
C ALA A 162 -2.25 -15.30 6.79
N GLN A 163 -2.29 -14.12 7.42
CA GLN A 163 -3.31 -13.10 7.18
C GLN A 163 -2.76 -11.99 6.29
N LEU A 164 -3.46 -11.68 5.21
CA LEU A 164 -3.31 -10.50 4.39
C LEU A 164 -4.38 -9.47 4.76
N PHE A 165 -3.97 -8.24 5.00
CA PHE A 165 -4.85 -7.07 5.08
C PHE A 165 -4.55 -6.19 3.87
N ALA A 166 -5.46 -6.18 2.92
CA ALA A 166 -5.35 -5.36 1.71
C ALA A 166 -6.28 -4.15 1.80
N GLY A 167 -5.77 -2.98 1.45
CA GLY A 167 -6.53 -1.74 1.35
C GLY A 167 -6.27 -1.07 0.02
N THR A 168 -7.33 -0.73 -0.72
CA THR A 168 -7.21 -0.12 -2.03
C THR A 168 -8.35 0.85 -2.31
N MET A 169 -8.16 1.70 -3.29
CA MET A 169 -9.25 2.46 -3.88
C MET A 169 -10.26 1.53 -4.55
N MET A 170 -11.55 1.85 -4.47
CA MET A 170 -12.62 1.03 -5.04
C MET A 170 -13.61 1.88 -5.83
N ILE A 171 -14.07 1.33 -6.95
CA ILE A 171 -15.00 2.02 -7.84
C ILE A 171 -16.47 1.86 -7.44
N ASP A 172 -16.78 1.10 -6.40
CA ASP A 172 -18.17 0.93 -5.94
C ASP A 172 -18.82 2.28 -5.59
N GLU A 173 -18.09 3.11 -4.83
CA GLU A 173 -18.53 4.43 -4.37
C GLU A 173 -17.85 5.59 -5.12
N TYR A 174 -16.88 5.28 -6.00
CA TYR A 174 -16.09 6.29 -6.69
C TYR A 174 -15.82 5.87 -8.15
N PHE A 175 -16.88 5.84 -8.95
CA PHE A 175 -16.80 5.55 -10.37
C PHE A 175 -16.61 6.85 -11.17
N LEU A 176 -15.50 6.96 -11.89
CA LEU A 176 -15.17 8.15 -12.68
C LEU A 176 -15.83 8.03 -14.08
N LEU A 177 -16.69 8.99 -14.41
CA LEU A 177 -17.35 9.09 -15.72
C LEU A 177 -16.42 9.77 -16.74
N PRO A 178 -16.66 9.57 -18.07
CA PRO A 178 -15.84 10.18 -19.13
C PRO A 178 -15.81 11.72 -19.10
N ASP A 179 -16.82 12.36 -18.54
CA ASP A 179 -16.90 13.82 -18.38
C ASP A 179 -16.22 14.34 -17.09
N GLY A 180 -15.55 13.47 -16.34
CA GLY A 180 -14.83 13.80 -15.10
C GLY A 180 -15.71 13.83 -13.85
N ARG A 181 -17.02 13.60 -13.97
CA ARG A 181 -17.89 13.47 -12.79
C ARG A 181 -17.66 12.13 -12.10
N VAL A 182 -17.85 12.13 -10.79
CA VAL A 182 -17.80 10.94 -9.94
C VAL A 182 -19.21 10.55 -9.53
N THR A 183 -19.49 9.25 -9.58
CA THR A 183 -20.77 8.65 -9.18
C THR A 183 -20.52 7.31 -8.48
N THR A 184 -21.55 6.67 -7.98
CA THR A 184 -21.45 5.28 -7.52
C THR A 184 -21.70 4.31 -8.67
N LEU A 185 -21.14 3.11 -8.61
CA LEU A 185 -21.37 2.08 -9.62
C LEU A 185 -22.86 1.72 -9.72
N ASP A 186 -23.61 1.77 -8.61
CA ASP A 186 -25.06 1.56 -8.58
C ASP A 186 -25.83 2.58 -9.39
N GLN A 187 -25.42 3.85 -9.34
CA GLN A 187 -26.06 4.91 -10.11
C GLN A 187 -25.80 4.77 -11.61
N VAL A 188 -24.67 4.15 -11.99
CA VAL A 188 -24.40 3.81 -13.40
C VAL A 188 -25.31 2.67 -13.84
N ASN A 189 -25.25 1.54 -13.15
CA ASN A 189 -26.11 0.37 -13.37
C ASN A 189 -25.99 -0.60 -12.19
N PRO A 190 -27.08 -0.86 -11.44
CA PRO A 190 -27.05 -1.76 -10.27
C PRO A 190 -26.57 -3.18 -10.58
N LEU A 191 -26.74 -3.67 -11.81
CA LEU A 191 -26.29 -5.01 -12.23
C LEU A 191 -24.77 -5.13 -12.23
N LEU A 192 -24.04 -4.02 -12.40
CA LEU A 192 -22.58 -4.01 -12.46
C LEU A 192 -21.92 -4.33 -11.10
N LYS A 193 -22.62 -4.15 -9.98
CA LYS A 193 -22.11 -4.57 -8.65
C LYS A 193 -21.79 -6.06 -8.57
N GLY A 194 -22.52 -6.89 -9.30
CA GLY A 194 -22.31 -8.35 -9.35
C GLY A 194 -21.17 -8.80 -10.26
N VAL A 195 -20.67 -7.90 -11.11
CA VAL A 195 -19.67 -8.19 -12.14
C VAL A 195 -18.29 -7.75 -11.65
N PRO A 196 -17.24 -8.60 -11.68
CA PRO A 196 -15.87 -8.17 -11.38
C PRO A 196 -15.39 -7.13 -12.39
N LEU A 197 -15.15 -5.89 -11.96
CA LEU A 197 -14.79 -4.77 -12.82
C LEU A 197 -13.54 -4.05 -12.29
N TRP A 198 -12.70 -3.62 -13.23
CA TRP A 198 -11.57 -2.73 -13.00
C TRP A 198 -11.73 -1.48 -13.86
N GLN A 199 -11.62 -0.31 -13.25
CA GLN A 199 -11.54 0.96 -13.99
C GLN A 199 -10.08 1.36 -14.15
N ALA A 200 -9.66 1.67 -15.38
CA ALA A 200 -8.35 2.22 -15.69
C ALA A 200 -8.38 3.75 -15.56
N TYR A 201 -7.26 4.33 -15.13
CA TYR A 201 -7.08 5.77 -14.96
C TYR A 201 -5.92 6.30 -15.78
N PRO A 202 -6.08 6.44 -17.12
CA PRO A 202 -5.02 6.90 -17.99
C PRO A 202 -4.69 8.38 -17.72
N GLY A 203 -3.38 8.73 -17.82
CA GLY A 203 -2.95 10.10 -17.86
C GLY A 203 -3.26 10.95 -16.62
N GLY A 204 -3.35 10.33 -15.43
CA GLY A 204 -3.68 11.06 -14.21
C GLY A 204 -5.15 11.46 -14.09
N SER A 205 -6.04 10.77 -14.81
CA SER A 205 -7.49 11.06 -14.80
C SER A 205 -8.12 10.92 -13.40
N LEU A 206 -7.47 10.17 -12.50
CA LEU A 206 -7.88 10.09 -11.11
C LEU A 206 -7.05 11.06 -10.27
N ASN A 207 -7.69 12.13 -9.79
CA ASN A 207 -7.14 13.13 -8.88
C ASN A 207 -5.84 13.84 -9.37
N GLY A 208 -5.56 13.81 -10.67
CA GLY A 208 -4.32 14.38 -11.22
C GLY A 208 -3.05 13.59 -10.89
N ASP A 209 -3.18 12.41 -10.32
CA ASP A 209 -2.05 11.56 -9.95
C ASP A 209 -1.76 10.53 -11.06
N PHE A 210 -0.65 10.72 -11.75
CA PHE A 210 -0.20 9.86 -12.84
C PHE A 210 0.27 8.47 -12.38
N THR A 211 0.40 8.24 -11.08
CA THR A 211 0.76 6.94 -10.52
C THR A 211 -0.45 6.03 -10.34
N ASN A 212 -1.67 6.56 -10.40
CA ASN A 212 -2.91 5.77 -10.33
C ASN A 212 -3.14 5.04 -11.65
N CYS A 213 -3.17 3.71 -11.59
CA CYS A 213 -3.33 2.86 -12.78
C CYS A 213 -4.75 2.29 -12.90
N PHE A 214 -5.24 1.65 -11.83
CA PHE A 214 -6.49 0.90 -11.83
C PHE A 214 -7.14 0.91 -10.46
N ALA A 215 -8.48 0.86 -10.40
CA ALA A 215 -9.17 0.47 -9.18
C ALA A 215 -10.21 -0.62 -9.47
N PRO A 216 -10.33 -1.63 -8.60
CA PRO A 216 -11.35 -2.66 -8.70
C PRO A 216 -12.68 -2.19 -8.10
N ASN A 217 -13.78 -2.87 -8.44
CA ASN A 217 -14.90 -2.96 -7.54
C ASN A 217 -14.67 -4.11 -6.52
N ARG A 218 -15.56 -4.21 -5.53
CA ARG A 218 -15.47 -5.24 -4.50
C ARG A 218 -15.35 -6.64 -5.10
N ARG A 219 -16.13 -6.98 -6.10
CA ARG A 219 -16.12 -8.30 -6.76
C ARG A 219 -14.80 -8.59 -7.47
N ALA A 220 -14.21 -7.58 -8.09
CA ALA A 220 -12.92 -7.73 -8.75
C ALA A 220 -11.77 -7.90 -7.74
N LEU A 221 -11.80 -7.20 -6.60
CA LEU A 221 -10.83 -7.40 -5.54
C LEU A 221 -10.93 -8.81 -4.94
N GLU A 222 -12.14 -9.26 -4.61
CA GLU A 222 -12.40 -10.60 -4.09
C GLU A 222 -11.93 -11.67 -5.07
N ALA A 223 -12.25 -11.54 -6.37
CA ALA A 223 -11.83 -12.48 -7.41
C ALA A 223 -10.30 -12.49 -7.59
N ALA A 224 -9.66 -11.32 -7.59
CA ALA A 224 -8.20 -11.24 -7.71
C ALA A 224 -7.46 -11.90 -6.53
N LEU A 225 -8.01 -11.75 -5.32
CA LEU A 225 -7.47 -12.42 -4.13
C LEU A 225 -7.66 -13.95 -4.20
N ASP A 226 -8.84 -14.43 -4.66
CA ASP A 226 -9.12 -15.86 -4.81
C ASP A 226 -8.17 -16.50 -5.84
N GLU A 227 -7.98 -15.86 -7.01
CA GLU A 227 -7.05 -16.32 -8.05
C GLU A 227 -5.59 -16.37 -7.54
N ALA A 228 -5.19 -15.45 -6.66
CA ALA A 228 -3.89 -15.43 -6.01
C ALA A 228 -3.78 -16.37 -4.78
N GLN A 229 -4.70 -17.34 -4.62
CA GLN A 229 -4.73 -18.30 -3.51
C GLN A 229 -4.94 -17.68 -2.13
N PHE A 230 -5.84 -16.73 -2.06
CA PHE A 230 -6.35 -16.21 -0.79
C PHE A 230 -7.83 -16.56 -0.64
N ARG A 231 -8.20 -17.13 0.50
CA ARG A 231 -9.60 -17.15 0.90
C ARG A 231 -9.96 -15.79 1.49
N VAL A 232 -10.86 -15.07 0.87
CA VAL A 232 -11.37 -13.81 1.41
C VAL A 232 -12.26 -14.09 2.63
N ASP A 233 -11.85 -13.60 3.79
CA ASP A 233 -12.59 -13.79 5.03
C ASP A 233 -13.64 -12.68 5.23
N GLU A 234 -13.28 -11.44 4.93
CA GLU A 234 -14.14 -10.27 5.06
C GLU A 234 -13.70 -9.14 4.14
N THR A 235 -14.65 -8.40 3.59
CA THR A 235 -14.41 -7.19 2.79
C THR A 235 -15.32 -6.06 3.28
N ARG A 236 -14.77 -4.87 3.45
CA ARG A 236 -15.49 -3.64 3.83
C ARG A 236 -15.20 -2.53 2.84
N THR A 237 -16.25 -1.82 2.43
CA THR A 237 -16.14 -0.59 1.65
C THR A 237 -16.36 0.60 2.59
N VAL A 238 -15.43 1.55 2.58
CA VAL A 238 -15.49 2.75 3.42
C VAL A 238 -15.14 3.95 2.55
N SER A 239 -16.13 4.80 2.26
CA SER A 239 -15.95 5.94 1.36
C SER A 239 -15.40 5.48 -0.01
N MET A 240 -14.27 6.05 -0.47
CA MET A 240 -13.63 5.70 -1.75
C MET A 240 -12.73 4.46 -1.68
N GLY A 241 -12.58 3.86 -0.50
CA GLY A 241 -11.68 2.75 -0.25
C GLY A 241 -12.40 1.45 0.08
N GLY A 242 -11.70 0.35 -0.11
CA GLY A 242 -12.10 -0.96 0.36
C GLY A 242 -10.96 -1.65 1.07
N TYR A 243 -11.31 -2.43 2.06
CA TYR A 243 -10.40 -3.20 2.89
C TYR A 243 -10.84 -4.65 2.91
N ALA A 244 -9.91 -5.56 2.68
CA ALA A 244 -10.14 -6.99 2.77
C ALA A 244 -9.18 -7.63 3.76
N ARG A 245 -9.71 -8.54 4.60
CA ARG A 245 -8.90 -9.54 5.28
C ARG A 245 -9.02 -10.83 4.49
N ALA A 246 -7.87 -11.45 4.20
CA ALA A 246 -7.83 -12.71 3.49
C ALA A 246 -6.78 -13.66 4.09
N THR A 247 -7.07 -14.95 4.07
CA THR A 247 -6.20 -16.00 4.56
C THR A 247 -5.47 -16.66 3.39
N ALA A 248 -4.15 -16.76 3.47
CA ALA A 248 -3.33 -17.48 2.50
C ALA A 248 -3.65 -18.98 2.53
N ILE A 249 -4.07 -19.54 1.40
CA ILE A 249 -4.41 -20.96 1.27
C ILE A 249 -3.49 -21.65 0.27
N ILE A 250 -3.53 -22.97 0.23
CA ILE A 250 -2.97 -23.79 -0.86
C ILE A 250 -4.16 -24.31 -1.65
N ASP A 251 -4.35 -23.79 -2.86
CA ASP A 251 -5.37 -24.32 -3.78
C ASP A 251 -4.72 -25.13 -4.89
N PRO A 252 -4.92 -26.46 -4.90
CA PRO A 252 -4.34 -27.32 -5.94
C PRO A 252 -4.80 -26.98 -7.36
N ARG A 253 -5.96 -26.31 -7.51
CA ARG A 253 -6.51 -25.96 -8.82
C ARG A 253 -5.70 -24.85 -9.49
N THR A 254 -5.24 -23.88 -8.70
CA THR A 254 -4.48 -22.71 -9.19
C THR A 254 -3.00 -22.97 -9.34
N ALA A 255 -2.41 -23.88 -8.53
CA ALA A 255 -1.00 -24.21 -8.60
C ALA A 255 -0.51 -24.64 -9.99
N LYS A 256 -1.40 -25.25 -10.80
CA LYS A 256 -1.09 -25.69 -12.17
C LYS A 256 -0.96 -24.50 -13.13
N TYR A 257 -1.81 -23.49 -13.01
CA TYR A 257 -1.79 -22.30 -13.87
C TYR A 257 -0.64 -21.37 -13.51
N GLN A 258 -0.37 -21.17 -12.23
CA GLN A 258 0.78 -20.38 -11.76
C GLN A 258 2.11 -20.96 -12.25
N THR A 259 2.23 -22.28 -12.36
CA THR A 259 3.43 -22.93 -12.92
C THR A 259 3.57 -22.64 -14.43
N LEU A 260 2.47 -22.50 -15.15
CA LEU A 260 2.47 -22.15 -16.58
C LEU A 260 2.87 -20.70 -16.78
N ASP A 261 2.27 -19.77 -16.03
CA ASP A 261 2.58 -18.34 -16.08
C ASP A 261 4.04 -18.08 -15.70
N ALA A 262 4.55 -18.70 -14.64
CA ALA A 262 5.96 -18.63 -14.25
C ALA A 262 6.92 -19.16 -15.33
N ARG A 263 6.51 -20.09 -16.19
CA ARG A 263 7.29 -20.54 -17.34
C ARG A 263 7.26 -19.56 -18.49
N LEU A 264 6.12 -18.91 -18.72
CA LEU A 264 5.96 -17.91 -19.78
C LEU A 264 6.69 -16.60 -19.42
N GLU A 265 6.67 -16.20 -18.15
CA GLU A 265 7.38 -15.00 -17.67
C GLU A 265 8.91 -15.13 -17.74
N LYS A 266 9.46 -16.34 -17.55
CA LYS A 266 10.92 -16.55 -17.63
C LYS A 266 11.51 -16.41 -19.03
N THR A 267 10.68 -16.33 -20.06
CA THR A 267 11.16 -16.40 -21.45
C THR A 267 11.18 -15.06 -22.18
N ALA A 268 10.64 -13.95 -21.64
CA ALA A 268 10.46 -12.76 -22.46
C ALA A 268 10.60 -11.38 -21.77
N PHE A 269 10.68 -11.27 -20.43
CA PHE A 269 10.51 -9.96 -19.82
C PHE A 269 11.33 -9.77 -18.53
N ASP A 270 12.19 -8.74 -18.51
CA ASP A 270 12.76 -8.22 -17.28
C ASP A 270 11.81 -7.13 -16.72
N PRO A 271 11.04 -7.39 -15.65
CA PRO A 271 10.09 -6.42 -15.10
C PRO A 271 10.77 -5.22 -14.42
N THR A 272 12.10 -5.26 -14.25
CA THR A 272 12.87 -4.20 -13.61
C THR A 272 13.28 -3.08 -14.57
N VAL A 273 13.18 -3.32 -15.88
CA VAL A 273 13.53 -2.33 -16.90
C VAL A 273 12.26 -1.61 -17.35
N PRO A 274 12.13 -0.29 -17.12
CA PRO A 274 11.04 0.47 -17.71
C PRO A 274 11.16 0.45 -19.23
N TYR A 275 10.11 0.01 -19.89
CA TYR A 275 10.01 0.00 -21.35
C TYR A 275 8.73 0.70 -21.77
N PHE A 276 8.75 1.23 -22.96
CA PHE A 276 7.58 1.72 -23.65
C PHE A 276 7.61 1.21 -25.09
N LEU A 277 6.43 1.14 -25.67
CA LEU A 277 6.29 0.86 -27.09
C LEU A 277 6.43 2.18 -27.84
N ASP A 278 7.26 2.22 -28.87
CA ASP A 278 7.27 3.35 -29.81
C ASP A 278 6.02 3.33 -30.72
N GLU A 279 5.91 4.32 -31.58
CA GLU A 279 4.76 4.47 -32.50
C GLU A 279 4.61 3.29 -33.48
N GLU A 280 5.65 2.49 -33.66
CA GLU A 280 5.65 1.31 -34.52
C GLU A 280 5.40 0.01 -33.72
N GLY A 281 5.20 0.10 -32.39
CA GLY A 281 4.94 -1.05 -31.52
C GLY A 281 6.20 -1.82 -31.13
N ALA A 282 7.39 -1.30 -31.38
CA ALA A 282 8.64 -1.90 -30.95
C ALA A 282 8.96 -1.57 -29.48
N VAL A 283 9.47 -2.56 -28.73
CA VAL A 283 9.87 -2.39 -27.33
C VAL A 283 11.15 -1.59 -27.24
N GLN A 284 11.08 -0.41 -26.65
CA GLN A 284 12.24 0.43 -26.35
C GLN A 284 12.57 0.35 -24.86
N THR A 285 13.84 0.01 -24.55
CA THR A 285 14.35 0.06 -23.18
C THR A 285 14.90 1.44 -22.88
N VAL A 286 14.54 2.01 -21.72
CA VAL A 286 15.12 3.28 -21.27
C VAL A 286 16.54 3.02 -20.76
N THR A 287 17.50 2.95 -21.67
CA THR A 287 18.95 2.96 -21.35
C THR A 287 19.53 4.38 -21.35
N GLY A 288 18.73 5.37 -20.97
CA GLY A 288 19.11 6.78 -20.99
C GLY A 288 19.68 7.26 -19.66
N ARG A 289 20.90 7.80 -19.69
CA ARG A 289 21.44 8.65 -18.63
C ARG A 289 20.43 9.75 -18.30
N ARG A 290 20.09 9.91 -17.01
CA ARG A 290 19.38 11.08 -16.51
C ARG A 290 20.18 12.35 -16.84
N SER A 291 19.78 13.03 -17.88
CA SER A 291 20.05 14.45 -18.07
C SER A 291 18.85 15.00 -18.81
N ASP A 292 17.88 15.47 -18.08
CA ASP A 292 17.13 16.70 -18.31
C ASP A 292 15.94 16.74 -17.36
N HIS A 293 16.14 17.49 -16.30
CA HIS A 293 15.03 18.02 -15.50
C HIS A 293 14.24 18.98 -16.38
N ARG A 294 13.31 18.49 -17.18
CA ARG A 294 12.21 19.34 -17.63
C ARG A 294 11.26 19.45 -16.45
N SER A 295 11.25 20.65 -15.88
CA SER A 295 10.26 21.08 -14.92
C SER A 295 8.86 20.74 -15.44
N PHE A 296 8.21 19.76 -14.83
CA PHE A 296 6.78 19.56 -15.02
C PHE A 296 6.05 20.82 -14.55
N PRO A 297 5.07 21.34 -15.29
CA PRO A 297 4.29 22.47 -14.83
C PRO A 297 3.69 22.11 -13.47
N HIS A 298 3.93 22.96 -12.48
CA HIS A 298 3.31 22.87 -11.15
C HIS A 298 1.78 22.83 -11.31
N VAL A 299 1.18 21.67 -11.18
CA VAL A 299 -0.27 21.55 -11.06
C VAL A 299 -0.66 22.15 -9.71
N LYS A 300 -1.27 23.33 -9.74
CA LYS A 300 -1.64 24.15 -8.58
C LYS A 300 -2.83 23.60 -7.79
N ASN A 301 -3.09 22.31 -7.74
CA ASN A 301 -4.13 21.76 -6.85
C ASN A 301 -3.74 20.37 -6.33
N PRO A 302 -3.14 20.31 -5.15
CA PRO A 302 -2.94 19.02 -4.48
C PRO A 302 -4.31 18.45 -4.08
N TRP A 303 -4.53 17.17 -4.38
CA TRP A 303 -5.77 16.41 -4.14
C TRP A 303 -6.26 16.44 -2.69
N TRP A 304 -5.39 16.67 -1.70
CA TRP A 304 -5.74 16.82 -0.28
C TRP A 304 -6.62 18.05 0.02
N LYS A 305 -6.68 19.08 -0.84
CA LYS A 305 -7.59 20.21 -0.66
C LYS A 305 -9.07 19.87 -0.82
N PHE A 306 -9.40 18.72 -1.41
CA PHE A 306 -10.78 18.25 -1.53
C PHE A 306 -11.36 17.74 -0.20
N TRP A 307 -10.53 17.24 0.71
CA TRP A 307 -10.97 16.74 2.01
C TRP A 307 -11.38 17.84 3.00
N ASN A 308 -10.84 19.04 2.86
CA ASN A 308 -11.15 20.16 3.75
C ASN A 308 -12.39 20.97 3.36
N ARG A 309 -13.01 20.76 2.20
CA ARG A 309 -14.20 21.54 1.78
C ARG A 309 -15.54 21.04 2.33
N LYS A 310 -15.61 19.93 3.04
CA LYS A 310 -16.84 19.42 3.68
C LYS A 310 -16.95 19.72 5.18
N ARG A 311 -16.14 20.65 5.71
CA ARG A 311 -16.22 21.12 7.10
C ARG A 311 -16.40 22.66 7.22
N GLN A 312 -17.14 23.24 6.30
CA GLN A 312 -17.74 24.57 6.52
C GLN A 312 -19.23 24.47 6.28
#